data_40a5ca37cf48cf5c7340ba1aafb9f021
#
_entry.id   40a5ca37cf48cf5c7340ba1aafb9f021
#
_cell.length_a   1.000
_cell.length_b   1.000
_cell.length_c   1.000
_cell.angle_alpha   90.00
_cell.angle_beta   90.00
_cell.angle_gamma   90.00
#
_symmetry.space_group_name_H-M   'P 1'
#
loop_
_entity.id
_entity.type
_entity.pdbx_description
1 polymer ?
#
loop_
_entity_poly.entity_id
_entity_poly.type
_entity_poly.pdbx_seq_one_letter_code
_entity_poly.pdbx_strand_id
1 'polypeptide(L)'
;NRMVQELGSTETMKNDFIANVSHEIRTPLTVMNSYASALARGGLSEAEQREYAATIAAASESLSTMVSNILRLNKLENQEITPNAAPYDLTRQLCDCALTHEARWEAKNIDFDAQLEERVMVLADEAMMEIVFNNLISNAIKFTEAGGRILLRQVKDGNQVVVTVADTGCGMDEATMDRIFDKFYQGDTSHSKEGNGLGLALVRRVLEISGGSISVTSAPGEGSEFTVRLPRMPETA
;
A
#
# COMPACT_ATOMS: atom_id res chain seq x y z
N ASN A 1 13.93 26.94 -23.76
CA ASN A 1 14.70 26.28 -22.68
C ASN A 1 13.83 25.52 -21.66
N ARG A 2 12.61 25.95 -21.34
CA ARG A 2 11.73 25.27 -20.36
C ARG A 2 11.28 23.89 -20.88
N MET A 3 10.90 23.80 -22.15
CA MET A 3 10.47 22.54 -22.79
C MET A 3 11.61 21.49 -22.85
N VAL A 4 12.86 21.92 -23.05
CA VAL A 4 14.03 21.02 -23.05
C VAL A 4 14.33 20.51 -21.63
N GLN A 5 14.12 21.33 -20.60
CA GLN A 5 14.26 20.93 -19.20
C GLN A 5 13.14 19.96 -18.79
N GLU A 6 11.90 20.20 -19.22
CA GLU A 6 10.77 19.30 -18.95
C GLU A 6 10.94 17.94 -19.65
N LEU A 7 11.41 17.92 -20.89
CA LEU A 7 11.73 16.68 -21.61
C LEU A 7 12.88 15.92 -20.94
N GLY A 8 13.95 16.62 -20.53
CA GLY A 8 15.08 15.99 -19.83
C GLY A 8 14.71 15.41 -18.49
N SER A 9 13.85 16.09 -17.69
CA SER A 9 13.37 15.57 -16.42
C SER A 9 12.47 14.34 -16.58
N THR A 10 11.63 14.31 -17.60
CA THR A 10 10.75 13.17 -17.90
C THR A 10 11.55 11.94 -18.33
N GLU A 11 12.60 12.12 -19.15
CA GLU A 11 13.46 11.03 -19.59
C GLU A 11 14.29 10.45 -18.44
N THR A 12 14.81 11.31 -17.57
CA THR A 12 15.53 10.89 -16.36
C THR A 12 14.60 10.07 -15.44
N MET A 13 13.41 10.58 -15.13
CA MET A 13 12.42 9.86 -14.31
C MET A 13 12.03 8.50 -14.91
N LYS A 14 11.90 8.40 -16.25
CA LYS A 14 11.62 7.14 -16.93
C LYS A 14 12.77 6.15 -16.78
N ASN A 15 14.01 6.60 -16.92
CA ASN A 15 15.19 5.75 -16.81
C ASN A 15 15.37 5.27 -15.37
N ASP A 16 15.19 6.14 -14.39
CA ASP A 16 15.23 5.79 -12.96
C ASP A 16 14.13 4.79 -12.60
N PHE A 17 12.93 4.96 -13.15
CA PHE A 17 11.84 3.99 -12.98
C PHE A 17 12.22 2.61 -13.51
N ILE A 18 12.77 2.51 -14.74
CA ILE A 18 13.18 1.23 -15.34
C ILE A 18 14.32 0.58 -14.53
N ALA A 19 15.28 1.38 -14.06
CA ALA A 19 16.39 0.90 -13.22
C ALA A 19 15.88 0.33 -11.89
N ASN A 20 14.99 1.05 -11.22
CA ASN A 20 14.38 0.62 -9.96
C ASN A 20 13.54 -0.66 -10.14
N VAL A 21 12.68 -0.73 -11.17
CA VAL A 21 11.92 -1.95 -11.50
C VAL A 21 12.86 -3.13 -11.69
N SER A 22 13.95 -2.94 -12.45
CA SER A 22 14.91 -4.01 -12.73
C SER A 22 15.61 -4.50 -11.46
N HIS A 23 15.93 -3.60 -10.55
CA HIS A 23 16.56 -3.93 -9.27
C HIS A 23 15.59 -4.70 -8.37
N GLU A 24 14.38 -4.19 -8.20
CA GLU A 24 13.36 -4.75 -7.34
C GLU A 24 12.84 -6.13 -7.82
N ILE A 25 12.85 -6.39 -9.14
CA ILE A 25 12.56 -7.72 -9.70
C ILE A 25 13.72 -8.69 -9.46
N ARG A 26 14.96 -8.22 -9.54
CA ARG A 26 16.15 -9.07 -9.41
C ARG A 26 16.27 -9.70 -8.03
N THR A 27 15.94 -8.96 -6.98
CA THR A 27 16.05 -9.41 -5.59
C THR A 27 15.22 -10.67 -5.31
N PRO A 28 13.88 -10.69 -5.49
CA PRO A 28 13.09 -11.90 -5.27
C PRO A 28 13.47 -13.04 -6.23
N LEU A 29 13.84 -12.77 -7.49
CA LEU A 29 14.33 -13.79 -8.41
C LEU A 29 15.62 -14.45 -7.91
N THR A 30 16.55 -13.68 -7.35
CA THR A 30 17.79 -14.22 -6.78
C THR A 30 17.49 -15.11 -5.57
N VAL A 31 16.57 -14.67 -4.69
CA VAL A 31 16.11 -15.47 -3.54
C VAL A 31 15.50 -16.78 -4.02
N MET A 32 14.53 -16.74 -4.93
CA MET A 32 13.89 -17.94 -5.48
C MET A 32 14.92 -18.91 -6.10
N ASN A 33 15.82 -18.41 -6.93
CA ASN A 33 16.84 -19.24 -7.58
C ASN A 33 17.81 -19.88 -6.57
N SER A 34 18.21 -19.14 -5.52
CA SER A 34 19.13 -19.65 -4.49
C SER A 34 18.50 -20.80 -3.70
N TYR A 35 17.27 -20.63 -3.22
CA TYR A 35 16.56 -21.65 -2.45
C TYR A 35 16.13 -22.84 -3.32
N ALA A 36 15.67 -22.61 -4.56
CA ALA A 36 15.38 -23.68 -5.50
C ALA A 36 16.62 -24.51 -5.84
N SER A 37 17.78 -23.88 -6.03
CA SER A 37 19.06 -24.56 -6.27
C SER A 37 19.51 -25.35 -5.05
N ALA A 38 19.25 -24.88 -3.84
CA ALA A 38 19.55 -25.62 -2.62
C ALA A 38 18.66 -26.87 -2.48
N LEU A 39 17.35 -26.72 -2.75
CA LEU A 39 16.42 -27.86 -2.79
C LEU A 39 16.84 -28.91 -3.83
N ALA A 40 17.23 -28.47 -5.03
CA ALA A 40 17.65 -29.38 -6.12
C ALA A 40 18.93 -30.15 -5.82
N ARG A 41 19.84 -29.61 -5.00
CA ARG A 41 21.07 -30.30 -4.58
C ARG A 41 20.79 -31.47 -3.60
N GLY A 42 19.66 -31.41 -2.91
CA GLY A 42 19.32 -32.41 -1.90
C GLY A 42 20.14 -32.31 -0.61
N GLY A 43 19.97 -33.27 0.28
CA GLY A 43 20.68 -33.33 1.56
C GLY A 43 20.08 -32.46 2.67
N LEU A 44 18.91 -31.86 2.43
CA LEU A 44 18.19 -31.02 3.38
C LEU A 44 17.22 -31.89 4.22
N SER A 45 17.05 -31.53 5.48
CA SER A 45 16.00 -32.09 6.32
C SER A 45 14.60 -31.65 5.82
N GLU A 46 13.56 -32.38 6.22
CA GLU A 46 12.17 -32.00 5.86
C GLU A 46 11.80 -30.61 6.34
N ALA A 47 12.31 -30.15 7.48
CA ALA A 47 12.08 -28.83 8.01
C ALA A 47 12.69 -27.75 7.11
N GLU A 48 13.96 -27.92 6.70
CA GLU A 48 14.64 -27.01 5.77
C GLU A 48 13.97 -26.99 4.40
N GLN A 49 13.51 -28.14 3.89
CA GLN A 49 12.78 -28.19 2.62
C GLN A 49 11.48 -27.38 2.69
N ARG A 50 10.71 -27.48 3.78
CA ARG A 50 9.49 -26.70 3.98
C ARG A 50 9.77 -25.21 4.11
N GLU A 51 10.80 -24.83 4.86
CA GLU A 51 11.23 -23.43 5.01
C GLU A 51 11.64 -22.82 3.66
N TYR A 52 12.44 -23.55 2.87
CA TYR A 52 12.89 -23.08 1.57
C TYR A 52 11.75 -22.98 0.57
N ALA A 53 10.83 -23.94 0.57
CA ALA A 53 9.63 -23.88 -0.25
C ALA A 53 8.73 -22.69 0.14
N ALA A 54 8.55 -22.43 1.43
CA ALA A 54 7.79 -21.27 1.92
C ALA A 54 8.44 -19.95 1.51
N THR A 55 9.77 -19.85 1.59
CA THR A 55 10.53 -18.65 1.16
C THR A 55 10.37 -18.39 -0.34
N ILE A 56 10.42 -19.45 -1.17
CA ILE A 56 10.20 -19.35 -2.63
C ILE A 56 8.77 -18.86 -2.91
N ALA A 57 7.77 -19.44 -2.21
CA ALA A 57 6.38 -19.04 -2.38
C ALA A 57 6.15 -17.57 -2.02
N ALA A 58 6.68 -17.11 -0.86
CA ALA A 58 6.59 -15.72 -0.43
C ALA A 58 7.27 -14.75 -1.43
N ALA A 59 8.46 -15.09 -1.93
CA ALA A 59 9.16 -14.27 -2.92
C ALA A 59 8.39 -14.21 -4.26
N SER A 60 7.73 -15.31 -4.66
CA SER A 60 6.90 -15.35 -5.87
C SER A 60 5.65 -14.49 -5.74
N GLU A 61 4.98 -14.51 -4.59
CA GLU A 61 3.81 -13.68 -4.29
C GLU A 61 4.17 -12.20 -4.26
N SER A 62 5.29 -11.85 -3.61
CA SER A 62 5.82 -10.48 -3.60
C SER A 62 6.09 -9.96 -5.01
N LEU A 63 6.72 -10.76 -5.87
CA LEU A 63 6.98 -10.40 -7.26
C LEU A 63 5.69 -10.24 -8.07
N SER A 64 4.71 -11.12 -7.89
CA SER A 64 3.40 -11.03 -8.56
C SER A 64 2.66 -9.75 -8.18
N THR A 65 2.65 -9.41 -6.89
CA THR A 65 2.05 -8.16 -6.37
C THR A 65 2.75 -6.94 -6.95
N MET A 66 4.08 -6.95 -7.01
CA MET A 66 4.86 -5.86 -7.59
C MET A 66 4.52 -5.64 -9.07
N VAL A 67 4.53 -6.72 -9.89
CA VAL A 67 4.18 -6.64 -11.32
C VAL A 67 2.76 -6.09 -11.50
N SER A 68 1.80 -6.55 -10.69
CA SER A 68 0.43 -6.07 -10.71
C SER A 68 0.34 -4.58 -10.39
N ASN A 69 1.07 -4.11 -9.38
CA ASN A 69 1.10 -2.70 -9.00
C ASN A 69 1.75 -1.82 -10.08
N ILE A 70 2.84 -2.28 -10.72
CA ILE A 70 3.47 -1.58 -11.84
C ILE A 70 2.48 -1.43 -13.01
N LEU A 71 1.79 -2.51 -13.39
CA LEU A 71 0.83 -2.48 -14.49
C LEU A 71 -0.36 -1.56 -14.17
N ARG A 72 -0.88 -1.60 -12.94
CA ARG A 72 -1.97 -0.71 -12.51
C ARG A 72 -1.53 0.75 -12.52
N LEU A 73 -0.36 1.05 -11.96
CA LEU A 73 0.16 2.41 -11.92
C LEU A 73 0.37 2.97 -13.34
N ASN A 74 0.95 2.18 -14.24
CA ASN A 74 1.17 2.56 -15.63
C ASN A 74 -0.16 2.88 -16.34
N LYS A 75 -1.18 2.01 -16.21
CA LYS A 75 -2.50 2.25 -16.79
C LYS A 75 -3.19 3.51 -16.26
N LEU A 76 -3.06 3.77 -14.94
CA LEU A 76 -3.61 4.96 -14.30
C LEU A 76 -2.89 6.24 -14.72
N GLU A 77 -1.58 6.18 -14.96
CA GLU A 77 -0.79 7.33 -15.43
C GLU A 77 -1.08 7.67 -16.89
N ASN A 78 -1.23 6.66 -17.74
CA ASN A 78 -1.56 6.84 -19.15
C ASN A 78 -3.03 7.16 -19.39
N GLN A 79 -3.84 7.32 -18.34
CA GLN A 79 -5.29 7.54 -18.43
C GLN A 79 -6.04 6.44 -19.22
N GLU A 80 -5.48 5.22 -19.24
CA GLU A 80 -6.10 4.06 -19.89
C GLU A 80 -7.24 3.48 -19.04
N ILE A 81 -7.30 3.84 -17.76
CA ILE A 81 -8.40 3.47 -16.87
C ILE A 81 -9.20 4.71 -16.54
N THR A 82 -10.49 4.68 -16.89
CA THR A 82 -11.49 5.65 -16.45
C THR A 82 -12.20 5.07 -15.23
N PRO A 83 -12.26 5.80 -14.09
CA PRO A 83 -12.98 5.31 -12.91
C PRO A 83 -14.43 4.99 -13.25
N ASN A 84 -14.89 3.81 -12.87
CA ASN A 84 -16.30 3.45 -12.94
C ASN A 84 -17.00 3.83 -11.63
N ALA A 85 -17.20 5.15 -11.45
CA ALA A 85 -17.79 5.68 -10.23
C ALA A 85 -19.27 5.30 -10.12
N ALA A 86 -19.61 4.58 -9.07
CA ALA A 86 -20.98 4.19 -8.70
C ALA A 86 -21.24 4.45 -7.21
N PRO A 87 -22.50 4.65 -6.80
CA PRO A 87 -22.84 4.72 -5.39
C PRO A 87 -22.59 3.38 -4.69
N TYR A 88 -21.80 3.36 -3.62
CA TYR A 88 -21.60 2.16 -2.82
C TYR A 88 -21.41 2.48 -1.33
N ASP A 89 -21.52 1.47 -0.49
CA ASP A 89 -21.39 1.56 0.96
C ASP A 89 -19.91 1.45 1.37
N LEU A 90 -19.29 2.60 1.65
CA LEU A 90 -17.90 2.68 2.07
C LEU A 90 -17.65 2.00 3.42
N THR A 91 -18.61 2.07 4.36
CA THR A 91 -18.48 1.42 5.67
C THR A 91 -18.30 -0.08 5.52
N ARG A 92 -19.12 -0.70 4.67
CA ARG A 92 -19.00 -2.12 4.35
C ARG A 92 -17.64 -2.46 3.75
N GLN A 93 -17.19 -1.68 2.77
CA GLN A 93 -15.90 -1.89 2.13
C GLN A 93 -14.73 -1.81 3.13
N LEU A 94 -14.76 -0.84 4.06
CA LEU A 94 -13.74 -0.71 5.10
C LEU A 94 -13.71 -1.92 6.03
N CYS A 95 -14.88 -2.46 6.39
CA CYS A 95 -14.97 -3.71 7.16
C CYS A 95 -14.37 -4.88 6.39
N ASP A 96 -14.74 -5.05 5.11
CA ASP A 96 -14.27 -6.14 4.26
C ASP A 96 -12.74 -6.06 4.05
N CYS A 97 -12.20 -4.86 3.80
CA CYS A 97 -10.76 -4.63 3.71
C CYS A 97 -10.04 -4.96 5.03
N ALA A 98 -10.59 -4.54 6.17
CA ALA A 98 -10.04 -4.87 7.46
C ALA A 98 -9.99 -6.39 7.65
N LEU A 99 -11.10 -7.09 7.54
CA LEU A 99 -11.22 -8.53 7.74
C LEU A 99 -10.29 -9.34 6.83
N THR A 100 -9.99 -8.87 5.62
CA THR A 100 -9.02 -9.51 4.72
C THR A 100 -7.63 -9.65 5.36
N HIS A 101 -7.31 -8.80 6.31
CA HIS A 101 -6.01 -8.80 6.99
C HIS A 101 -6.05 -9.36 8.43
N GLU A 102 -7.19 -9.90 8.88
CA GLU A 102 -7.42 -10.37 10.26
C GLU A 102 -6.31 -11.31 10.76
N ALA A 103 -6.02 -12.37 10.04
CA ALA A 103 -4.99 -13.33 10.43
C ALA A 103 -3.59 -12.70 10.62
N ARG A 104 -3.31 -11.58 9.94
CA ARG A 104 -1.99 -10.90 10.01
C ARG A 104 -1.86 -10.06 11.28
N TRP A 105 -2.91 -9.31 11.67
CA TRP A 105 -2.83 -8.54 12.91
C TRP A 105 -3.00 -9.42 14.14
N GLU A 106 -3.81 -10.50 14.08
CA GLU A 106 -3.91 -11.49 15.14
C GLU A 106 -2.58 -12.19 15.41
N ALA A 107 -1.87 -12.62 14.35
CA ALA A 107 -0.54 -13.22 14.49
C ALA A 107 0.48 -12.31 15.19
N LYS A 108 0.30 -10.99 15.11
CA LYS A 108 1.11 -9.99 15.80
C LYS A 108 0.51 -9.54 17.15
N ASN A 109 -0.66 -10.04 17.55
CA ASN A 109 -1.41 -9.56 18.72
C ASN A 109 -1.63 -8.03 18.69
N ILE A 110 -1.92 -7.47 17.51
CA ILE A 110 -2.22 -6.04 17.35
C ILE A 110 -3.66 -5.79 17.80
N ASP A 111 -3.85 -4.74 18.63
CA ASP A 111 -5.17 -4.23 19.02
C ASP A 111 -5.73 -3.41 17.83
N PHE A 112 -6.66 -4.02 17.08
CA PHE A 112 -7.28 -3.38 15.91
C PHE A 112 -8.65 -2.80 16.32
N ASP A 113 -8.72 -1.45 16.43
CA ASP A 113 -9.92 -0.69 16.80
C ASP A 113 -10.59 -0.10 15.55
N ALA A 114 -11.83 -0.47 15.27
CA ALA A 114 -12.60 0.04 14.15
C ALA A 114 -13.76 0.93 14.63
N GLN A 115 -13.63 2.24 14.38
CA GLN A 115 -14.61 3.27 14.73
C GLN A 115 -15.29 3.80 13.46
N LEU A 116 -16.26 3.07 12.97
CA LEU A 116 -16.94 3.34 11.71
C LEU A 116 -18.38 3.82 11.96
N GLU A 117 -18.79 4.87 11.26
CA GLU A 117 -20.18 5.33 11.26
C GLU A 117 -21.06 4.37 10.43
N GLU A 118 -22.33 4.26 10.80
CA GLU A 118 -23.27 3.42 10.07
C GLU A 118 -23.49 3.95 8.64
N ARG A 119 -23.34 3.04 7.69
CA ARG A 119 -23.71 3.18 6.26
C ARG A 119 -23.40 4.55 5.65
N VAL A 120 -22.16 4.75 5.27
CA VAL A 120 -21.71 5.96 4.57
C VAL A 120 -21.63 5.68 3.07
N MET A 121 -22.54 6.31 2.30
CA MET A 121 -22.56 6.19 0.84
C MET A 121 -21.58 7.18 0.21
N VAL A 122 -20.77 6.71 -0.73
CA VAL A 122 -19.87 7.53 -1.55
C VAL A 122 -20.10 7.25 -3.04
N LEU A 123 -19.75 8.20 -3.89
CA LEU A 123 -19.73 8.03 -5.34
C LEU A 123 -18.28 7.88 -5.79
N ALA A 124 -17.81 6.64 -5.92
CA ALA A 124 -16.45 6.35 -6.36
C ALA A 124 -16.38 4.96 -7.04
N ASP A 125 -15.22 4.62 -7.57
CA ASP A 125 -14.94 3.27 -8.06
C ASP A 125 -14.53 2.39 -6.88
N GLU A 126 -15.42 1.46 -6.49
CA GLU A 126 -15.24 0.58 -5.33
C GLU A 126 -13.95 -0.25 -5.44
N ALA A 127 -13.61 -0.77 -6.62
CA ALA A 127 -12.40 -1.56 -6.83
C ALA A 127 -11.12 -0.73 -6.69
N MET A 128 -11.17 0.55 -7.08
CA MET A 128 -10.04 1.47 -6.88
C MET A 128 -9.88 1.84 -5.39
N MET A 129 -10.98 2.08 -4.69
CA MET A 129 -10.94 2.37 -3.25
C MET A 129 -10.47 1.17 -2.42
N GLU A 130 -10.79 -0.05 -2.84
CA GLU A 130 -10.26 -1.27 -2.24
C GLU A 130 -8.72 -1.29 -2.29
N ILE A 131 -8.12 -0.86 -3.40
CA ILE A 131 -6.66 -0.74 -3.51
C ILE A 131 -6.12 0.26 -2.47
N VAL A 132 -6.79 1.40 -2.29
CA VAL A 132 -6.38 2.43 -1.33
C VAL A 132 -6.38 1.86 0.09
N PHE A 133 -7.51 1.31 0.54
CA PHE A 133 -7.65 0.89 1.93
C PHE A 133 -6.83 -0.36 2.25
N ASN A 134 -6.74 -1.32 1.35
CA ASN A 134 -5.85 -2.47 1.54
C ASN A 134 -4.37 -2.08 1.65
N ASN A 135 -3.89 -1.10 0.87
CA ASN A 135 -2.52 -0.61 1.01
C ASN A 135 -2.29 0.08 2.36
N LEU A 136 -3.21 0.94 2.81
CA LEU A 136 -3.07 1.66 4.08
C LEU A 136 -3.12 0.71 5.27
N ILE A 137 -4.10 -0.20 5.32
CA ILE A 137 -4.25 -1.18 6.40
C ILE A 137 -3.05 -2.14 6.43
N SER A 138 -2.64 -2.64 5.28
CA SER A 138 -1.48 -3.53 5.17
C SER A 138 -0.18 -2.85 5.61
N ASN A 139 0.00 -1.56 5.30
CA ASN A 139 1.14 -0.77 5.78
C ASN A 139 1.08 -0.58 7.31
N ALA A 140 -0.07 -0.23 7.87
CA ALA A 140 -0.24 -0.11 9.31
C ALA A 140 0.15 -1.42 10.03
N ILE A 141 -0.35 -2.57 9.56
CA ILE A 141 0.00 -3.89 10.14
C ILE A 141 1.50 -4.20 9.97
N LYS A 142 2.07 -3.86 8.82
CA LYS A 142 3.49 -4.11 8.52
C LYS A 142 4.40 -3.38 9.48
N PHE A 143 4.14 -2.10 9.73
CA PHE A 143 5.03 -1.22 10.50
C PHE A 143 4.72 -1.20 11.99
N THR A 144 3.55 -1.66 12.43
CA THR A 144 3.21 -1.85 13.84
C THR A 144 3.94 -3.08 14.39
N GLU A 145 4.59 -2.93 15.54
CA GLU A 145 5.22 -4.03 16.25
C GLU A 145 4.17 -4.91 16.94
N ALA A 146 4.59 -6.12 17.35
CA ALA A 146 3.69 -7.02 18.08
C ALA A 146 3.15 -6.39 19.38
N GLY A 147 1.84 -6.51 19.61
CA GLY A 147 1.16 -5.90 20.76
C GLY A 147 0.87 -4.40 20.59
N GLY A 148 1.17 -3.82 19.43
CA GLY A 148 0.81 -2.42 19.12
C GLY A 148 -0.66 -2.24 18.80
N ARG A 149 -1.04 -1.04 18.36
CA ARG A 149 -2.43 -0.66 18.09
C ARG A 149 -2.59 -0.11 16.69
N ILE A 150 -3.74 -0.41 16.05
CA ILE A 150 -4.20 0.21 14.80
C ILE A 150 -5.61 0.73 15.02
N LEU A 151 -5.87 1.98 14.60
CA LEU A 151 -7.19 2.59 14.58
C LEU A 151 -7.63 2.79 13.12
N LEU A 152 -8.76 2.21 12.76
CA LEU A 152 -9.49 2.51 11.52
C LEU A 152 -10.72 3.35 11.89
N ARG A 153 -10.73 4.64 11.55
CA ARG A 153 -11.83 5.54 11.86
C ARG A 153 -12.43 6.12 10.59
N GLN A 154 -13.75 6.23 10.56
CA GLN A 154 -14.51 6.86 9.50
C GLN A 154 -15.50 7.85 10.10
N VAL A 155 -15.51 9.08 9.61
CA VAL A 155 -16.45 10.13 10.04
C VAL A 155 -16.97 10.92 8.84
N LYS A 156 -18.22 11.39 8.94
CA LYS A 156 -18.81 12.34 8.01
C LYS A 156 -18.35 13.74 8.40
N ASP A 157 -17.79 14.49 7.46
CA ASP A 157 -17.35 15.86 7.63
C ASP A 157 -17.92 16.73 6.51
N GLY A 158 -19.11 17.30 6.74
CA GLY A 158 -19.84 18.10 5.75
C GLY A 158 -20.12 17.30 4.47
N ASN A 159 -19.60 17.77 3.34
CA ASN A 159 -19.74 17.12 2.03
C ASN A 159 -18.65 16.06 1.75
N GLN A 160 -17.85 15.73 2.74
CA GLN A 160 -16.80 14.73 2.63
C GLN A 160 -17.01 13.59 3.63
N VAL A 161 -16.38 12.47 3.35
CA VAL A 161 -16.10 11.44 4.34
C VAL A 161 -14.60 11.41 4.57
N VAL A 162 -14.22 11.32 5.82
CA VAL A 162 -12.83 11.24 6.27
C VAL A 162 -12.58 9.85 6.82
N VAL A 163 -11.62 9.16 6.23
CA VAL A 163 -11.16 7.84 6.70
C VAL A 163 -9.74 8.00 7.23
N THR A 164 -9.53 7.59 8.47
CA THR A 164 -8.23 7.64 9.14
C THR A 164 -7.76 6.22 9.43
N VAL A 165 -6.53 5.92 9.03
CA VAL A 165 -5.80 4.72 9.45
C VAL A 165 -4.59 5.18 10.25
N ALA A 166 -4.62 4.92 11.55
CA ALA A 166 -3.54 5.29 12.47
C ALA A 166 -2.90 4.05 13.08
N ASP A 167 -1.59 4.06 13.24
CA ASP A 167 -0.81 2.98 13.81
C ASP A 167 0.17 3.49 14.88
N THR A 168 0.57 2.62 15.80
CA THR A 168 1.60 2.87 16.82
C THR A 168 2.96 2.26 16.40
N GLY A 169 3.27 2.31 15.12
CA GLY A 169 4.49 1.75 14.56
C GLY A 169 5.73 2.62 14.76
N CYS A 170 6.76 2.36 13.96
CA CYS A 170 8.05 3.09 14.08
C CYS A 170 7.96 4.58 13.74
N GLY A 171 6.88 5.02 13.06
CA GLY A 171 6.75 6.40 12.60
C GLY A 171 7.78 6.78 11.52
N MET A 172 7.76 8.06 11.16
CA MET A 172 8.61 8.62 10.09
C MET A 172 9.08 10.03 10.45
N ASP A 173 10.26 10.40 10.02
CA ASP A 173 10.75 11.78 10.04
C ASP A 173 10.17 12.60 8.87
N GLU A 174 10.34 13.92 8.92
CA GLU A 174 9.81 14.86 7.91
C GLU A 174 10.37 14.56 6.51
N ALA A 175 11.65 14.25 6.40
CA ALA A 175 12.30 13.94 5.12
C ALA A 175 11.72 12.66 4.47
N THR A 176 11.35 11.68 5.29
CA THR A 176 10.67 10.46 4.85
C THR A 176 9.23 10.76 4.44
N MET A 177 8.47 11.53 5.26
CA MET A 177 7.09 11.90 4.95
C MET A 177 6.94 12.64 3.62
N ASP A 178 7.87 13.50 3.27
CA ASP A 178 7.87 14.22 1.99
C ASP A 178 7.98 13.30 0.77
N ARG A 179 8.53 12.10 0.95
CA ARG A 179 8.87 11.18 -0.13
C ARG A 179 8.09 9.88 -0.16
N ILE A 180 7.30 9.56 0.88
CA ILE A 180 6.61 8.26 0.96
C ILE A 180 5.65 7.96 -0.19
N PHE A 181 5.22 8.99 -0.92
CA PHE A 181 4.37 8.86 -2.11
C PHE A 181 5.18 8.77 -3.41
N ASP A 182 6.52 8.88 -3.36
CA ASP A 182 7.38 8.69 -4.50
C ASP A 182 7.45 7.19 -4.87
N LYS A 183 7.53 6.90 -6.18
CA LYS A 183 7.64 5.52 -6.67
C LYS A 183 8.95 4.90 -6.21
N PHE A 184 8.88 3.66 -5.69
CA PHE A 184 10.02 2.88 -5.19
C PHE A 184 10.74 3.48 -3.99
N TYR A 185 10.19 4.54 -3.40
CA TYR A 185 10.79 5.07 -2.19
C TYR A 185 10.50 4.13 -1.00
N GLN A 186 11.55 3.82 -0.28
CA GLN A 186 11.53 3.07 0.97
C GLN A 186 12.41 3.85 1.96
N GLY A 187 11.88 4.15 3.14
CA GLY A 187 12.70 4.80 4.19
C GLY A 187 13.84 3.88 4.65
N ASP A 188 14.93 4.46 5.12
CA ASP A 188 16.19 3.76 5.45
C ASP A 188 16.07 2.62 6.47
N THR A 189 15.00 2.57 7.24
CA THR A 189 14.74 1.52 8.25
C THR A 189 14.16 0.24 7.67
N SER A 190 13.89 0.17 6.37
CA SER A 190 13.02 -0.86 5.79
C SER A 190 13.73 -1.94 4.97
N HIS A 191 15.05 -1.97 4.89
CA HIS A 191 15.77 -3.07 4.21
C HIS A 191 15.44 -4.47 4.78
N SER A 192 14.81 -4.56 5.94
CA SER A 192 14.34 -5.82 6.54
C SER A 192 12.82 -6.04 6.46
N LYS A 193 12.03 -5.04 6.04
CA LYS A 193 10.57 -5.14 5.99
C LYS A 193 10.08 -5.19 4.54
N GLU A 194 9.36 -6.23 4.17
CA GLU A 194 8.78 -6.47 2.84
C GLU A 194 8.03 -5.29 2.26
N GLY A 195 8.26 -4.99 0.96
CA GLY A 195 7.51 -4.00 0.20
C GLY A 195 8.33 -3.44 -0.95
N ASN A 196 7.67 -2.94 -1.98
CA ASN A 196 8.30 -2.48 -3.22
C ASN A 196 8.22 -0.94 -3.44
N GLY A 197 7.77 -0.18 -2.43
CA GLY A 197 7.66 1.28 -2.53
C GLY A 197 6.65 1.79 -3.57
N LEU A 198 5.72 0.96 -4.04
CA LEU A 198 4.71 1.34 -5.04
C LEU A 198 3.32 1.54 -4.43
N GLY A 199 3.05 0.99 -3.26
CA GLY A 199 1.71 0.99 -2.66
C GLY A 199 1.17 2.39 -2.40
N LEU A 200 1.94 3.27 -1.76
CA LEU A 200 1.51 4.64 -1.46
C LEU A 200 1.47 5.54 -2.71
N ALA A 201 2.38 5.34 -3.67
CA ALA A 201 2.31 6.02 -4.96
C ALA A 201 1.01 5.66 -5.71
N LEU A 202 0.60 4.40 -5.66
CA LEU A 202 -0.67 3.93 -6.23
C LEU A 202 -1.87 4.52 -5.49
N VAL A 203 -1.85 4.57 -4.15
CA VAL A 203 -2.87 5.21 -3.31
C VAL A 203 -3.07 6.67 -3.71
N ARG A 204 -1.99 7.45 -3.77
CA ARG A 204 -2.03 8.85 -4.17
C ARG A 204 -2.65 9.00 -5.55
N ARG A 205 -2.20 8.21 -6.53
CA ARG A 205 -2.69 8.30 -7.92
C ARG A 205 -4.18 7.95 -8.03
N VAL A 206 -4.63 6.89 -7.35
CA VAL A 206 -6.05 6.50 -7.32
C VAL A 206 -6.90 7.62 -6.72
N LEU A 207 -6.50 8.21 -5.61
CA LEU A 207 -7.23 9.30 -4.97
C LEU A 207 -7.29 10.55 -5.84
N GLU A 208 -6.19 10.94 -6.50
CA GLU A 208 -6.14 12.06 -7.45
C GLU A 208 -7.20 11.92 -8.55
N ILE A 209 -7.29 10.76 -9.20
CA ILE A 209 -8.25 10.54 -10.29
C ILE A 209 -9.68 10.34 -9.79
N SER A 210 -9.88 10.00 -8.53
CA SER A 210 -11.19 9.83 -7.89
C SER A 210 -11.69 11.13 -7.23
N GLY A 211 -10.95 12.24 -7.34
CA GLY A 211 -11.32 13.52 -6.70
C GLY A 211 -11.17 13.52 -5.18
N GLY A 212 -10.43 12.56 -4.62
CA GLY A 212 -10.08 12.49 -3.21
C GLY A 212 -8.71 13.08 -2.90
N SER A 213 -8.32 13.02 -1.63
CA SER A 213 -6.99 13.42 -1.18
C SER A 213 -6.49 12.55 -0.04
N ILE A 214 -5.18 12.53 0.18
CA ILE A 214 -4.52 11.87 1.30
C ILE A 214 -3.53 12.82 1.96
N SER A 215 -3.48 12.78 3.28
CA SER A 215 -2.45 13.43 4.09
C SER A 215 -1.89 12.44 5.12
N VAL A 216 -0.71 12.74 5.63
CA VAL A 216 -0.05 11.93 6.65
C VAL A 216 0.47 12.82 7.76
N THR A 217 0.38 12.34 9.00
CA THR A 217 1.05 12.89 10.17
C THR A 217 1.81 11.76 10.84
N SER A 218 3.07 11.97 11.16
CA SER A 218 3.92 10.95 11.75
C SER A 218 5.07 11.58 12.52
N ALA A 219 5.59 10.87 13.51
CA ALA A 219 6.85 11.21 14.16
C ALA A 219 7.60 9.90 14.52
N PRO A 220 8.95 9.92 14.51
CA PRO A 220 9.73 8.73 14.85
C PRO A 220 9.38 8.19 16.23
N GLY A 221 8.99 6.91 16.30
CA GLY A 221 8.59 6.21 17.52
C GLY A 221 7.16 6.48 18.01
N GLU A 222 6.39 7.35 17.33
CA GLU A 222 5.01 7.70 17.71
C GLU A 222 3.96 7.07 16.77
N GLY A 223 4.40 6.39 15.70
CA GLY A 223 3.53 5.81 14.69
C GLY A 223 3.17 6.78 13.56
N SER A 224 2.14 6.43 12.79
CA SER A 224 1.69 7.21 11.65
C SER A 224 0.18 7.28 11.59
N GLU A 225 -0.36 8.42 11.11
CA GLU A 225 -1.76 8.63 10.84
C GLU A 225 -1.95 9.06 9.38
N PHE A 226 -2.59 8.20 8.60
CA PHE A 226 -2.99 8.49 7.22
C PHE A 226 -4.46 8.88 7.19
N THR A 227 -4.75 10.06 6.62
CA THR A 227 -6.10 10.61 6.49
C THR A 227 -6.48 10.71 5.03
N VAL A 228 -7.49 9.96 4.61
CA VAL A 228 -8.12 10.01 3.28
C VAL A 228 -9.39 10.83 3.35
N ARG A 229 -9.58 11.74 2.38
CA ARG A 229 -10.82 12.49 2.20
C ARG A 229 -11.43 12.16 0.86
N LEU A 230 -12.71 11.80 0.87
CA LEU A 230 -13.50 11.49 -0.34
C LEU A 230 -14.76 12.35 -0.38
N PRO A 231 -15.23 12.75 -1.58
CA PRO A 231 -16.54 13.37 -1.71
C PRO A 231 -17.64 12.41 -1.23
N ARG A 232 -18.53 12.90 -0.38
CA ARG A 232 -19.71 12.16 0.10
C ARG A 232 -20.89 12.36 -0.86
N MET A 233 -21.69 11.34 -1.04
CA MET A 233 -22.99 11.54 -1.64
C MET A 233 -23.89 12.37 -0.71
N PRO A 234 -24.61 13.37 -1.23
CA PRO A 234 -25.65 14.04 -0.43
C PRO A 234 -26.69 13.00 -0.02
N GLU A 235 -27.14 13.09 1.23
CA GLU A 235 -28.32 12.31 1.65
C GLU A 235 -29.51 12.82 0.83
N THR A 236 -30.04 11.97 -0.04
CA THR A 236 -31.35 12.25 -0.68
C THR A 236 -32.39 12.30 0.42
N ALA A 237 -32.98 13.51 0.59
CA ALA A 237 -34.06 13.76 1.52
C ALA A 237 -35.29 12.90 1.20
#